data_4f099d8b4052be8ee1a005fba0535cc0
#
_entry.id   4f099d8b4052be8ee1a005fba0535cc0
#
_cell.length_a   1.000
_cell.length_b   1.000
_cell.length_c   1.000
_cell.angle_alpha   90.00
_cell.angle_beta   90.00
_cell.angle_gamma   90.00
#
_symmetry.space_group_name_H-M   'P 1'
#
loop_
_entity.id
_entity.type
_entity.pdbx_description
1 polymer ?
#
loop_
_entity_poly.entity_id
_entity_poly.type
_entity_poly.pdbx_seq_one_letter_code
_entity_poly.pdbx_strand_id
1 'polypeptide(L)'
;MTSDGRASAIPRSTVVAVVTATTIAQVASVMGFAIFPVIAPRLAHEIGVPASMVGYQLSIGYGTAMLATSYVSSTIPRFGACRSTQVGLLLSALGMLCAMTASVAAVIIASVLLGLGMSVMTPASTHLLFRFGPAHNRNLIFSIKQTGVPLGWLIVALTAPAITAAFGWRWALGMVVLIAVVTLIALQRVRAGWDDDRRPELGRSGSLFGALVLLWQLPALRWLSVTTFCYAFVQLCLGSFLVIMLVEEIGYTLVAAGVLLSITQGAGVVGRVIWGWYTDRHRDGVGMLLRLNIVMIVCCAAIAFLTPQWPSFALVGLLILFGASAVGWNGIFLAEVARRSPPGKVSVTTGGAMVWNFGGILVGPATFATTYKWTGTYTATFGWLTVIAVLGLFFILLARHAQRSGAKTV
;
A
#
# COMPACT_ATOMS: atom_id res chain seq x y z
N MET A 1 -0.28 -38.95 35.79
CA MET A 1 0.78 -37.95 35.78
C MET A 1 0.41 -36.93 34.70
N THR A 2 -0.24 -35.86 35.12
CA THR A 2 -0.74 -34.77 34.28
C THR A 2 0.41 -33.81 33.99
N SER A 3 0.91 -33.78 32.76
CA SER A 3 1.85 -32.77 32.32
C SER A 3 1.09 -31.47 32.07
N ASP A 4 1.13 -30.60 33.05
CA ASP A 4 0.64 -29.22 33.02
C ASP A 4 1.48 -28.42 32.03
N GLY A 5 1.11 -28.46 30.74
CA GLY A 5 1.71 -27.66 29.67
C GLY A 5 1.26 -26.22 29.78
N ARG A 6 1.77 -25.47 30.77
CA ARG A 6 1.71 -24.01 30.77
C ARG A 6 2.43 -23.51 29.52
N ALA A 7 1.68 -23.21 28.46
CA ALA A 7 2.18 -22.41 27.39
C ALA A 7 2.73 -21.10 28.00
N SER A 8 4.06 -20.97 28.08
CA SER A 8 4.73 -19.80 28.65
C SER A 8 4.22 -18.58 27.89
N ALA A 9 3.60 -17.65 28.62
CA ALA A 9 3.07 -16.42 28.04
C ALA A 9 4.20 -15.70 27.31
N ILE A 10 4.01 -15.45 26.02
CA ILE A 10 5.00 -14.77 25.17
C ILE A 10 5.33 -13.42 25.82
N PRO A 11 6.62 -13.13 26.11
CA PRO A 11 7.00 -11.87 26.73
C PRO A 11 6.51 -10.66 25.91
N ARG A 12 6.01 -9.64 26.59
CA ARG A 12 5.55 -8.39 25.93
C ARG A 12 6.67 -7.76 25.08
N SER A 13 7.92 -7.85 25.49
CA SER A 13 9.10 -7.38 24.74
C SER A 13 9.22 -8.06 23.39
N THR A 14 8.96 -9.37 23.30
CA THR A 14 8.98 -10.13 22.05
C THR A 14 7.86 -9.66 21.11
N VAL A 15 6.64 -9.46 21.63
CA VAL A 15 5.52 -8.94 20.83
C VAL A 15 5.85 -7.56 20.25
N VAL A 16 6.37 -6.65 21.08
CA VAL A 16 6.78 -5.31 20.65
C VAL A 16 7.89 -5.40 19.59
N ALA A 17 8.90 -6.24 19.83
CA ALA A 17 10.00 -6.44 18.88
C ALA A 17 9.50 -6.94 17.51
N VAL A 18 8.59 -7.94 17.49
CA VAL A 18 8.01 -8.47 16.25
C VAL A 18 7.19 -7.42 15.51
N VAL A 19 6.32 -6.67 16.22
CA VAL A 19 5.50 -5.60 15.63
C VAL A 19 6.39 -4.52 15.06
N THR A 20 7.37 -4.04 15.83
CA THR A 20 8.30 -2.99 15.39
C THR A 20 9.12 -3.42 14.19
N ALA A 21 9.73 -4.60 14.23
CA ALA A 21 10.57 -5.11 13.15
C ALA A 21 9.77 -5.34 11.86
N THR A 22 8.56 -5.91 11.95
CA THR A 22 7.71 -6.12 10.77
C THR A 22 7.17 -4.80 10.22
N THR A 23 6.94 -3.80 11.06
CA THR A 23 6.56 -2.43 10.63
C THR A 23 7.72 -1.75 9.91
N ILE A 24 8.94 -1.79 10.48
CA ILE A 24 10.14 -1.20 9.87
C ILE A 24 10.45 -1.88 8.53
N ALA A 25 10.37 -3.21 8.46
CA ALA A 25 10.55 -3.93 7.20
C ALA A 25 9.51 -3.54 6.13
N GLN A 26 8.25 -3.31 6.54
CA GLN A 26 7.21 -2.79 5.64
C GLN A 26 7.53 -1.38 5.18
N VAL A 27 7.96 -0.48 6.07
CA VAL A 27 8.40 0.88 5.74
C VAL A 27 9.53 0.83 4.71
N ALA A 28 10.60 0.07 4.97
CA ALA A 28 11.75 -0.05 4.07
C ALA A 28 11.36 -0.56 2.68
N SER A 29 10.48 -1.56 2.61
CA SER A 29 9.98 -2.09 1.35
C SER A 29 9.13 -1.09 0.57
N VAL A 30 8.25 -0.36 1.25
CA VAL A 30 7.39 0.66 0.63
C VAL A 30 8.20 1.87 0.15
N MET A 31 9.23 2.27 0.89
CA MET A 31 10.14 3.35 0.48
C MET A 31 10.74 3.07 -0.89
N GLY A 32 11.06 1.81 -1.21
CA GLY A 32 11.56 1.41 -2.53
C GLY A 32 10.59 1.71 -3.67
N PHE A 33 9.29 1.67 -3.45
CA PHE A 33 8.28 2.07 -4.43
C PHE A 33 8.02 3.58 -4.41
N ALA A 34 7.90 4.15 -3.21
CA ALA A 34 7.56 5.56 -3.03
C ALA A 34 8.63 6.53 -3.55
N ILE A 35 9.89 6.08 -3.61
CA ILE A 35 11.02 6.94 -4.03
C ILE A 35 10.92 7.36 -5.50
N PHE A 36 10.51 6.46 -6.40
CA PHE A 36 10.48 6.72 -7.84
C PHE A 36 9.55 7.88 -8.21
N PRO A 37 8.28 7.93 -7.77
CA PRO A 37 7.42 9.08 -8.04
C PRO A 37 7.98 10.41 -7.57
N VAL A 38 8.68 10.40 -6.41
CA VAL A 38 9.22 11.62 -5.80
C VAL A 38 10.42 12.15 -6.56
N ILE A 39 11.31 11.27 -7.05
CA ILE A 39 12.48 11.67 -7.82
C ILE A 39 12.22 11.69 -9.34
N ALA A 40 11.01 11.31 -9.79
CA ALA A 40 10.66 11.15 -11.20
C ALA A 40 11.02 12.34 -12.07
N PRO A 41 10.80 13.61 -11.68
CA PRO A 41 11.16 14.76 -12.52
C PRO A 41 12.65 14.81 -12.83
N ARG A 42 13.53 14.43 -11.90
CA ARG A 42 14.99 14.43 -12.09
C ARG A 42 15.50 13.20 -12.82
N LEU A 43 15.03 12.01 -12.40
CA LEU A 43 15.41 10.74 -12.99
C LEU A 43 14.99 10.66 -14.46
N ALA A 44 13.75 11.03 -14.76
CA ALA A 44 13.19 10.98 -16.10
C ALA A 44 13.93 11.91 -17.06
N HIS A 45 14.29 13.11 -16.60
CA HIS A 45 15.12 14.04 -17.38
C HIS A 45 16.49 13.43 -17.75
N GLU A 46 17.15 12.74 -16.81
CA GLU A 46 18.46 12.10 -17.06
C GLU A 46 18.37 10.90 -18.02
N ILE A 47 17.28 10.12 -17.92
CA ILE A 47 17.05 8.95 -18.80
C ILE A 47 16.50 9.34 -20.17
N GLY A 48 16.01 10.57 -20.33
CA GLY A 48 15.41 11.06 -21.59
C GLY A 48 13.99 10.54 -21.84
N VAL A 49 13.20 10.32 -20.77
CA VAL A 49 11.81 9.85 -20.86
C VAL A 49 10.86 10.82 -20.14
N PRO A 50 9.56 10.84 -20.47
CA PRO A 50 8.58 11.60 -19.71
C PRO A 50 8.45 11.09 -18.26
N ALA A 51 8.32 12.01 -17.28
CA ALA A 51 8.16 11.64 -15.87
C ALA A 51 6.92 10.79 -15.61
N SER A 52 5.88 10.92 -16.44
CA SER A 52 4.66 10.08 -16.39
C SER A 52 4.94 8.58 -16.57
N MET A 53 6.09 8.18 -17.12
CA MET A 53 6.51 6.79 -17.25
C MET A 53 6.67 6.08 -15.90
N VAL A 54 6.76 6.82 -14.79
CA VAL A 54 6.74 6.24 -13.43
C VAL A 54 5.49 5.39 -13.18
N GLY A 55 4.37 5.67 -13.84
CA GLY A 55 3.16 4.86 -13.77
C GLY A 55 3.38 3.43 -14.25
N TYR A 56 4.11 3.24 -15.34
CA TYR A 56 4.45 1.90 -15.84
C TYR A 56 5.47 1.20 -14.94
N GLN A 57 6.43 1.94 -14.40
CA GLN A 57 7.39 1.44 -13.44
C GLN A 57 6.68 0.84 -12.20
N LEU A 58 5.74 1.57 -11.63
CA LEU A 58 4.95 1.10 -10.49
C LEU A 58 4.08 -0.10 -10.86
N SER A 59 3.46 -0.08 -12.03
CA SER A 59 2.62 -1.20 -12.51
C SER A 59 3.43 -2.48 -12.69
N ILE A 60 4.65 -2.42 -13.23
CA ILE A 60 5.56 -3.57 -13.32
C ILE A 60 5.87 -4.10 -11.91
N GLY A 61 6.23 -3.21 -10.99
CA GLY A 61 6.58 -3.59 -9.63
C GLY A 61 5.41 -4.24 -8.88
N TYR A 62 4.25 -3.59 -8.84
CA TYR A 62 3.08 -4.13 -8.14
C TYR A 62 2.46 -5.34 -8.86
N GLY A 63 2.54 -5.40 -10.19
CA GLY A 63 2.15 -6.58 -10.97
C GLY A 63 3.03 -7.79 -10.62
N THR A 64 4.34 -7.60 -10.55
CA THR A 64 5.28 -8.63 -10.10
C THR A 64 4.97 -9.06 -8.66
N ALA A 65 4.71 -8.11 -7.75
CA ALA A 65 4.35 -8.42 -6.36
C ALA A 65 3.06 -9.25 -6.28
N MET A 66 2.02 -8.89 -7.05
CA MET A 66 0.75 -9.60 -7.10
C MET A 66 0.92 -11.05 -7.54
N LEU A 67 1.65 -11.27 -8.63
CA LEU A 67 1.90 -12.61 -9.17
C LEU A 67 2.78 -13.45 -8.24
N ALA A 68 3.84 -12.84 -7.68
CA ALA A 68 4.78 -13.53 -6.81
C ALA A 68 4.21 -13.87 -5.43
N THR A 69 3.31 -13.04 -4.87
CA THR A 69 2.77 -13.23 -3.51
C THR A 69 2.13 -14.60 -3.30
N SER A 70 1.43 -15.11 -4.30
CA SER A 70 0.76 -16.42 -4.24
C SER A 70 1.76 -17.56 -4.10
N TYR A 71 2.85 -17.47 -4.84
CA TYR A 71 3.94 -18.45 -4.79
C TYR A 71 4.74 -18.34 -3.49
N VAL A 72 5.13 -17.12 -3.14
CA VAL A 72 5.98 -16.83 -1.99
C VAL A 72 5.29 -17.19 -0.66
N SER A 73 3.98 -16.96 -0.54
CA SER A 73 3.21 -17.31 0.67
C SER A 73 3.34 -18.78 1.04
N SER A 74 3.42 -19.67 0.05
CA SER A 74 3.60 -21.11 0.27
C SER A 74 5.03 -21.50 0.67
N THR A 75 6.00 -20.63 0.43
CA THR A 75 7.41 -20.90 0.74
C THR A 75 7.83 -20.43 2.14
N ILE A 76 7.09 -19.50 2.75
CA ILE A 76 7.40 -18.93 4.06
C ILE A 76 7.53 -19.98 5.17
N PRO A 77 6.62 -20.98 5.31
CA PRO A 77 6.78 -22.03 6.32
C PRO A 77 8.06 -22.86 6.13
N ARG A 78 8.53 -22.96 4.89
CA ARG A 78 9.75 -23.73 4.55
C ARG A 78 11.04 -23.00 4.89
N PHE A 79 11.12 -21.70 4.56
CA PHE A 79 12.34 -20.91 4.70
C PHE A 79 12.40 -20.10 5.99
N GLY A 80 11.25 -19.89 6.63
CA GLY A 80 11.06 -19.01 7.78
C GLY A 80 10.62 -17.60 7.37
N ALA A 81 9.81 -16.98 8.20
CA ALA A 81 9.23 -15.67 7.91
C ALA A 81 10.28 -14.54 7.99
N CYS A 82 11.18 -14.61 8.98
CA CYS A 82 12.26 -13.64 9.14
C CYS A 82 13.25 -13.72 7.98
N ARG A 83 13.66 -14.92 7.59
CA ARG A 83 14.57 -15.14 6.45
C ARG A 83 13.94 -14.67 5.14
N SER A 84 12.68 -14.97 4.93
CA SER A 84 11.95 -14.51 3.75
C SER A 84 11.93 -12.98 3.69
N THR A 85 11.68 -12.31 4.82
CA THR A 85 11.73 -10.83 4.91
C THR A 85 13.12 -10.29 4.58
N GLN A 86 14.20 -10.93 5.08
CA GLN A 86 15.58 -10.55 4.73
C GLN A 86 15.84 -10.64 3.23
N VAL A 87 15.41 -11.74 2.58
CA VAL A 87 15.54 -11.90 1.12
C VAL A 87 14.77 -10.80 0.39
N GLY A 88 13.55 -10.47 0.84
CA GLY A 88 12.76 -9.38 0.26
C GLY A 88 13.46 -8.02 0.36
N LEU A 89 14.06 -7.70 1.51
CA LEU A 89 14.83 -6.47 1.69
C LEU A 89 16.10 -6.44 0.83
N LEU A 90 16.78 -7.57 0.69
CA LEU A 90 17.95 -7.70 -0.19
C LEU A 90 17.57 -7.45 -1.65
N LEU A 91 16.48 -8.03 -2.14
CA LEU A 91 15.99 -7.80 -3.50
C LEU A 91 15.62 -6.33 -3.71
N SER A 92 15.01 -5.69 -2.72
CA SER A 92 14.71 -4.24 -2.77
C SER A 92 15.98 -3.41 -2.84
N ALA A 93 17.00 -3.72 -2.04
CA ALA A 93 18.29 -3.02 -2.08
C ALA A 93 19.00 -3.20 -3.42
N LEU A 94 19.04 -4.42 -3.96
CA LEU A 94 19.61 -4.70 -5.29
C LEU A 94 18.86 -3.95 -6.40
N GLY A 95 17.53 -3.89 -6.31
CA GLY A 95 16.72 -3.10 -7.23
C GLY A 95 17.09 -1.62 -7.21
N MET A 96 17.28 -1.03 -6.02
CA MET A 96 17.71 0.37 -5.89
C MET A 96 19.09 0.61 -6.49
N LEU A 97 20.07 -0.27 -6.21
CA LEU A 97 21.41 -0.19 -6.77
C LEU A 97 21.37 -0.31 -8.32
N CYS A 98 20.56 -1.21 -8.84
CA CYS A 98 20.36 -1.33 -10.29
C CYS A 98 19.80 -0.02 -10.88
N ALA A 99 18.81 0.59 -10.26
CA ALA A 99 18.19 1.84 -10.74
C ALA A 99 19.18 3.02 -10.79
N MET A 100 20.24 3.01 -9.95
CA MET A 100 21.29 4.06 -9.96
C MET A 100 22.06 4.15 -11.29
N THR A 101 22.03 3.11 -12.13
CA THR A 101 22.70 3.11 -13.43
C THR A 101 21.98 3.97 -14.48
N ALA A 102 20.82 4.54 -14.16
CA ALA A 102 20.09 5.50 -14.99
C ALA A 102 19.79 5.02 -16.42
N SER A 103 19.22 3.84 -16.55
CA SER A 103 18.71 3.34 -17.82
C SER A 103 17.29 2.80 -17.70
N VAL A 104 16.52 2.85 -18.79
CA VAL A 104 15.15 2.31 -18.81
C VAL A 104 15.15 0.82 -18.43
N ALA A 105 16.08 0.03 -18.96
CA ALA A 105 16.21 -1.37 -18.65
C ALA A 105 16.50 -1.60 -17.15
N ALA A 106 17.38 -0.80 -16.55
CA ALA A 106 17.70 -0.88 -15.12
C ALA A 106 16.47 -0.54 -14.24
N VAL A 107 15.67 0.45 -14.62
CA VAL A 107 14.42 0.79 -13.91
C VAL A 107 13.40 -0.34 -14.01
N ILE A 108 13.28 -1.01 -15.16
CA ILE A 108 12.41 -2.17 -15.32
C ILE A 108 12.88 -3.33 -14.43
N ILE A 109 14.17 -3.67 -14.45
CA ILE A 109 14.76 -4.71 -13.60
C ILE A 109 14.56 -4.36 -12.11
N ALA A 110 14.84 -3.12 -11.73
CA ALA A 110 14.60 -2.61 -10.37
C ALA A 110 13.14 -2.81 -9.94
N SER A 111 12.18 -2.51 -10.82
CA SER A 111 10.76 -2.68 -10.55
C SER A 111 10.38 -4.13 -10.30
N VAL A 112 10.93 -5.07 -11.08
CA VAL A 112 10.73 -6.51 -10.87
C VAL A 112 11.33 -6.94 -9.53
N LEU A 113 12.57 -6.54 -9.22
CA LEU A 113 13.23 -6.87 -7.96
C LEU A 113 12.48 -6.32 -6.75
N LEU A 114 12.00 -5.08 -6.83
CA LEU A 114 11.15 -4.47 -5.80
C LEU A 114 9.84 -5.23 -5.63
N GLY A 115 9.19 -5.61 -6.73
CA GLY A 115 7.96 -6.40 -6.70
C GLY A 115 8.15 -7.75 -6.03
N LEU A 116 9.21 -8.49 -6.36
CA LEU A 116 9.59 -9.72 -5.69
C LEU A 116 9.86 -9.50 -4.20
N GLY A 117 10.58 -8.43 -3.83
CA GLY A 117 10.83 -8.06 -2.44
C GLY A 117 9.54 -7.75 -1.67
N MET A 118 8.63 -6.98 -2.26
CA MET A 118 7.35 -6.59 -1.66
C MET A 118 6.41 -7.78 -1.44
N SER A 119 6.43 -8.77 -2.34
CA SER A 119 5.56 -9.94 -2.29
C SER A 119 5.69 -10.74 -1.00
N VAL A 120 6.85 -10.68 -0.35
CA VAL A 120 7.18 -11.40 0.89
C VAL A 120 6.65 -10.70 2.13
N MET A 121 6.58 -9.36 2.13
CA MET A 121 6.42 -8.54 3.35
C MET A 121 5.13 -8.83 4.11
N THR A 122 4.01 -8.92 3.40
CA THR A 122 2.71 -9.15 4.05
C THR A 122 2.56 -10.58 4.58
N PRO A 123 2.79 -11.66 3.80
CA PRO A 123 2.62 -13.00 4.31
C PRO A 123 3.63 -13.35 5.41
N ALA A 124 4.89 -12.89 5.31
CA ALA A 124 5.89 -13.14 6.36
C ALA A 124 5.53 -12.43 7.66
N SER A 125 5.15 -11.15 7.60
CA SER A 125 4.71 -10.43 8.80
C SER A 125 3.44 -11.02 9.40
N THR A 126 2.48 -11.45 8.58
CA THR A 126 1.27 -12.12 9.04
C THR A 126 1.61 -13.38 9.85
N HIS A 127 2.52 -14.21 9.34
CA HIS A 127 2.98 -15.41 10.03
C HIS A 127 3.55 -15.08 11.42
N LEU A 128 4.49 -14.13 11.51
CA LEU A 128 5.09 -13.71 12.78
C LEU A 128 4.08 -13.12 13.76
N LEU A 129 3.19 -12.25 13.27
CA LEU A 129 2.17 -11.61 14.11
C LEU A 129 1.12 -12.60 14.62
N PHE A 130 0.78 -13.62 13.84
CA PHE A 130 -0.10 -14.69 14.30
C PHE A 130 0.56 -15.56 15.38
N ARG A 131 1.85 -15.83 15.22
CA ARG A 131 2.62 -16.67 16.13
C ARG A 131 2.89 -15.97 17.47
N PHE A 132 3.36 -14.73 17.44
CA PHE A 132 3.82 -13.99 18.62
C PHE A 132 2.77 -13.01 19.17
N GLY A 133 1.76 -12.63 18.38
CA GLY A 133 0.74 -11.68 18.79
C GLY A 133 -0.35 -12.30 19.67
N PRO A 134 -0.72 -11.65 20.79
CA PRO A 134 -1.82 -12.11 21.63
C PRO A 134 -3.15 -12.08 20.89
N ALA A 135 -3.97 -13.13 21.07
CA ALA A 135 -5.22 -13.31 20.33
C ALA A 135 -6.22 -12.16 20.51
N HIS A 136 -6.26 -11.54 21.70
CA HIS A 136 -7.21 -10.47 22.04
C HIS A 136 -6.86 -9.11 21.41
N ASN A 137 -5.60 -8.89 20.97
CA ASN A 137 -5.14 -7.62 20.39
C ASN A 137 -4.69 -7.74 18.91
N ARG A 138 -5.08 -8.82 18.24
CA ARG A 138 -4.65 -9.07 16.85
C ARG A 138 -4.98 -7.91 15.91
N ASN A 139 -6.21 -7.40 15.97
CA ASN A 139 -6.64 -6.31 15.09
C ASN A 139 -5.79 -5.05 15.28
N LEU A 140 -5.52 -4.67 16.52
CA LEU A 140 -4.67 -3.53 16.85
C LEU A 140 -3.23 -3.73 16.32
N ILE A 141 -2.65 -4.90 16.55
CA ILE A 141 -1.28 -5.24 16.12
C ILE A 141 -1.16 -5.18 14.59
N PHE A 142 -2.13 -5.76 13.88
CA PHE A 142 -2.18 -5.68 12.41
C PHE A 142 -2.39 -4.24 11.93
N SER A 143 -3.23 -3.46 12.60
CA SER A 143 -3.44 -2.05 12.27
C SER A 143 -2.16 -1.22 12.43
N ILE A 144 -1.44 -1.41 13.54
CA ILE A 144 -0.13 -0.76 13.78
C ILE A 144 0.86 -1.14 12.67
N LYS A 145 0.98 -2.42 12.35
CA LYS A 145 1.88 -2.87 11.27
C LYS A 145 1.52 -2.24 9.92
N GLN A 146 0.23 -2.11 9.63
CA GLN A 146 -0.22 -1.53 8.36
C GLN A 146 0.02 -0.01 8.24
N THR A 147 0.28 0.70 9.35
CA THR A 147 0.74 2.10 9.27
C THR A 147 2.11 2.23 8.62
N GLY A 148 2.88 1.14 8.54
CA GLY A 148 4.17 1.12 7.82
C GLY A 148 4.05 1.52 6.35
N VAL A 149 2.89 1.31 5.70
CA VAL A 149 2.68 1.71 4.30
C VAL A 149 2.68 3.24 4.15
N PRO A 150 1.76 3.99 4.77
CA PRO A 150 1.77 5.45 4.64
C PRO A 150 3.00 6.09 5.30
N LEU A 151 3.60 5.47 6.33
CA LEU A 151 4.84 5.96 6.91
C LEU A 151 6.01 5.88 5.93
N GLY A 152 6.10 4.81 5.13
CA GLY A 152 7.12 4.71 4.08
C GLY A 152 6.99 5.85 3.05
N TRP A 153 5.78 6.13 2.58
CA TRP A 153 5.50 7.27 1.69
C TRP A 153 5.83 8.61 2.35
N LEU A 154 5.43 8.81 3.62
CA LEU A 154 5.68 10.03 4.37
C LEU A 154 7.19 10.30 4.52
N ILE A 155 7.97 9.29 4.93
CA ILE A 155 9.42 9.42 5.11
C ILE A 155 10.09 9.80 3.80
N VAL A 156 9.76 9.11 2.71
CA VAL A 156 10.31 9.42 1.38
C VAL A 156 9.94 10.83 0.94
N ALA A 157 8.67 11.22 1.11
CA ALA A 157 8.19 12.53 0.72
C ALA A 157 8.89 13.67 1.46
N LEU A 158 9.26 13.46 2.74
CA LEU A 158 10.00 14.44 3.54
C LEU A 158 11.50 14.48 3.22
N THR A 159 12.10 13.32 2.97
CA THR A 159 13.57 13.21 2.93
C THR A 159 14.13 13.21 1.52
N ALA A 160 13.49 12.49 0.59
CA ALA A 160 14.04 12.30 -0.75
C ALA A 160 14.15 13.59 -1.58
N PRO A 161 13.20 14.55 -1.53
CA PRO A 161 13.34 15.82 -2.25
C PRO A 161 14.54 16.63 -1.75
N ALA A 162 14.74 16.73 -0.43
CA ALA A 162 15.84 17.47 0.16
C ALA A 162 17.20 16.82 -0.19
N ILE A 163 17.31 15.51 -0.07
CA ILE A 163 18.52 14.75 -0.44
C ILE A 163 18.78 14.91 -1.95
N THR A 164 17.75 14.83 -2.77
CA THR A 164 17.87 14.99 -4.23
C THR A 164 18.35 16.38 -4.62
N ALA A 165 17.87 17.41 -3.94
CA ALA A 165 18.27 18.78 -4.18
C ALA A 165 19.72 19.06 -3.74
N ALA A 166 20.17 18.51 -2.61
CA ALA A 166 21.48 18.74 -2.03
C ALA A 166 22.59 17.86 -2.65
N PHE A 167 22.31 16.59 -2.88
CA PHE A 167 23.32 15.57 -3.23
C PHE A 167 23.02 14.83 -4.55
N GLY A 168 21.83 15.02 -5.11
CA GLY A 168 21.35 14.29 -6.29
C GLY A 168 20.51 13.07 -5.96
N TRP A 169 19.69 12.65 -6.93
CA TRP A 169 18.69 11.58 -6.77
C TRP A 169 19.29 10.20 -6.47
N ARG A 170 20.54 9.93 -6.87
CA ARG A 170 21.25 8.68 -6.54
C ARG A 170 21.42 8.51 -5.03
N TRP A 171 21.70 9.59 -4.30
CA TRP A 171 21.81 9.57 -2.84
C TRP A 171 20.47 9.32 -2.16
N ALA A 172 19.36 9.78 -2.77
CA ALA A 172 18.03 9.44 -2.27
C ALA A 172 17.75 7.93 -2.42
N LEU A 173 18.14 7.28 -3.50
CA LEU A 173 18.10 5.82 -3.62
C LEU A 173 19.03 5.14 -2.60
N GLY A 174 20.24 5.69 -2.39
CA GLY A 174 21.21 5.20 -1.40
C GLY A 174 20.65 5.19 0.03
N MET A 175 19.85 6.18 0.40
CA MET A 175 19.13 6.19 1.68
C MET A 175 18.22 4.97 1.82
N VAL A 176 17.45 4.62 0.79
CA VAL A 176 16.57 3.44 0.81
C VAL A 176 17.38 2.16 0.93
N VAL A 177 18.50 2.05 0.19
CA VAL A 177 19.44 0.92 0.30
C VAL A 177 19.94 0.80 1.74
N LEU A 178 20.40 1.89 2.34
CA LEU A 178 20.91 1.90 3.71
C LEU A 178 19.87 1.40 4.71
N ILE A 179 18.65 1.90 4.64
CA ILE A 179 17.55 1.49 5.53
C ILE A 179 17.22 0.00 5.34
N ALA A 180 17.16 -0.48 4.09
CA ALA A 180 16.89 -1.87 3.80
C ALA A 180 18.00 -2.80 4.34
N VAL A 181 19.27 -2.43 4.15
CA VAL A 181 20.43 -3.20 4.62
C VAL A 181 20.52 -3.19 6.15
N VAL A 182 20.35 -2.05 6.79
CA VAL A 182 20.34 -1.95 8.27
C VAL A 182 19.23 -2.82 8.86
N THR A 183 18.02 -2.76 8.28
CA THR A 183 16.89 -3.59 8.71
C THR A 183 17.18 -5.08 8.52
N LEU A 184 17.76 -5.46 7.38
CA LEU A 184 18.15 -6.84 7.09
C LEU A 184 19.15 -7.37 8.13
N ILE A 185 20.19 -6.57 8.46
CA ILE A 185 21.21 -6.94 9.45
C ILE A 185 20.59 -7.03 10.86
N ALA A 186 19.70 -6.09 11.22
CA ALA A 186 19.02 -6.12 12.50
C ALA A 186 18.16 -7.39 12.68
N LEU A 187 17.46 -7.82 11.62
CA LEU A 187 16.66 -9.05 11.62
C LEU A 187 17.51 -10.31 11.80
N GLN A 188 18.80 -10.28 11.42
CA GLN A 188 19.66 -11.45 11.62
C GLN A 188 19.83 -11.84 13.08
N ARG A 189 19.77 -10.87 14.02
CA ARG A 189 19.92 -11.13 15.46
C ARG A 189 18.75 -11.93 16.05
N VAL A 190 17.56 -11.74 15.52
CA VAL A 190 16.32 -12.37 16.02
C VAL A 190 15.87 -13.58 15.19
N ARG A 191 16.49 -13.79 14.03
CA ARG A 191 16.09 -14.81 13.06
C ARG A 191 16.01 -16.22 13.64
N ALA A 192 16.99 -16.62 14.44
CA ALA A 192 17.05 -17.98 14.97
C ALA A 192 15.82 -18.36 15.81
N GLY A 193 15.35 -17.40 16.66
CA GLY A 193 14.18 -17.62 17.49
C GLY A 193 12.83 -17.35 16.78
N TRP A 194 12.85 -16.61 15.66
CA TRP A 194 11.62 -16.30 14.93
C TRP A 194 11.32 -17.27 13.77
N ASP A 195 12.32 -18.03 13.32
CA ASP A 195 12.22 -19.02 12.25
C ASP A 195 12.42 -20.48 12.76
N ASP A 196 12.30 -20.71 14.08
CA ASP A 196 12.45 -22.05 14.68
C ASP A 196 11.26 -22.99 14.37
N ASP A 197 10.12 -22.41 13.93
CA ASP A 197 8.92 -23.15 13.51
C ASP A 197 8.92 -23.53 12.01
N ARG A 198 10.01 -23.25 11.29
CA ARG A 198 10.14 -23.63 9.88
C ARG A 198 9.98 -25.15 9.68
N ARG A 199 9.27 -25.50 8.62
CA ARG A 199 8.97 -26.89 8.22
C ARG A 199 9.38 -27.10 6.77
N PRO A 200 10.62 -27.59 6.50
CA PRO A 200 11.11 -27.79 5.15
C PRO A 200 10.29 -28.76 4.29
N GLU A 201 9.52 -29.61 4.93
CA GLU A 201 8.78 -30.74 4.33
C GLU A 201 7.38 -30.34 3.81
N LEU A 202 6.87 -29.16 4.18
CA LEU A 202 5.51 -28.74 3.77
C LEU A 202 5.45 -28.47 2.27
N GLY A 203 4.55 -29.21 1.62
CA GLY A 203 4.20 -29.01 0.21
C GLY A 203 3.44 -27.70 -0.04
N ARG A 204 3.39 -27.29 -1.30
CA ARG A 204 2.66 -26.07 -1.73
C ARG A 204 1.16 -26.30 -1.65
N SER A 205 0.44 -25.55 -0.83
CA SER A 205 -1.03 -25.52 -0.87
C SER A 205 -1.55 -24.09 -0.72
N GLY A 206 -2.33 -23.65 -1.70
CA GLY A 206 -3.04 -22.38 -1.69
C GLY A 206 -3.56 -22.05 -3.10
N SER A 207 -4.88 -22.01 -3.28
CA SER A 207 -5.51 -21.61 -4.54
C SER A 207 -6.10 -20.21 -4.40
N LEU A 208 -5.49 -19.24 -5.08
CA LEU A 208 -6.09 -17.91 -5.27
C LEU A 208 -7.44 -17.99 -5.98
N PHE A 209 -7.58 -18.92 -6.90
CA PHE A 209 -8.83 -19.14 -7.63
C PHE A 209 -10.01 -19.49 -6.69
N GLY A 210 -9.77 -20.35 -5.69
CA GLY A 210 -10.79 -20.69 -4.69
C GLY A 210 -11.23 -19.48 -3.85
N ALA A 211 -10.31 -18.59 -3.51
CA ALA A 211 -10.63 -17.37 -2.79
C ALA A 211 -11.49 -16.40 -3.61
N LEU A 212 -11.17 -16.23 -4.90
CA LEU A 212 -11.96 -15.40 -5.82
C LEU A 212 -13.36 -15.97 -6.06
N VAL A 213 -13.47 -17.29 -6.27
CA VAL A 213 -14.77 -17.97 -6.46
C VAL A 213 -15.66 -17.79 -5.23
N LEU A 214 -15.11 -18.02 -4.02
CA LEU A 214 -15.86 -17.81 -2.78
C LEU A 214 -16.34 -16.37 -2.63
N LEU A 215 -15.47 -15.40 -2.91
CA LEU A 215 -15.81 -13.98 -2.83
C LEU A 215 -16.91 -13.61 -3.82
N TRP A 216 -16.90 -14.21 -5.02
CA TRP A 216 -17.89 -13.96 -6.06
C TRP A 216 -19.28 -14.49 -5.70
N GLN A 217 -19.34 -15.55 -4.89
CA GLN A 217 -20.60 -16.13 -4.38
C GLN A 217 -21.26 -15.26 -3.29
N LEU A 218 -20.54 -14.29 -2.70
CA LEU A 218 -21.03 -13.45 -1.62
C LEU A 218 -21.28 -12.00 -2.12
N PRO A 219 -22.53 -11.63 -2.50
CA PRO A 219 -22.79 -10.38 -3.21
C PRO A 219 -22.29 -9.12 -2.53
N ALA A 220 -22.46 -9.01 -1.21
CA ALA A 220 -21.98 -7.85 -0.45
C ALA A 220 -20.46 -7.74 -0.44
N LEU A 221 -19.74 -8.88 -0.29
CA LEU A 221 -18.27 -8.93 -0.33
C LEU A 221 -17.75 -8.71 -1.75
N ARG A 222 -18.40 -9.27 -2.76
CA ARG A 222 -18.06 -9.06 -4.17
C ARG A 222 -18.00 -7.57 -4.49
N TRP A 223 -19.08 -6.85 -4.27
CA TRP A 223 -19.15 -5.43 -4.61
C TRP A 223 -18.25 -4.57 -3.75
N LEU A 224 -18.10 -4.89 -2.47
CA LEU A 224 -17.15 -4.23 -1.58
C LEU A 224 -15.70 -4.41 -2.08
N SER A 225 -15.36 -5.61 -2.59
CA SER A 225 -14.03 -5.89 -3.13
C SER A 225 -13.78 -5.18 -4.46
N VAL A 226 -14.78 -5.10 -5.35
CA VAL A 226 -14.68 -4.33 -6.59
C VAL A 226 -14.53 -2.82 -6.29
N THR A 227 -15.19 -2.31 -5.24
CA THR A 227 -15.00 -0.92 -4.78
C THR A 227 -13.54 -0.64 -4.43
N THR A 228 -12.85 -1.59 -3.78
CA THR A 228 -11.45 -1.38 -3.37
C THR A 228 -10.50 -1.27 -4.56
N PHE A 229 -10.84 -1.86 -5.72
CA PHE A 229 -10.09 -1.61 -6.96
C PHE A 229 -10.09 -0.11 -7.31
N CYS A 230 -11.25 0.53 -7.30
CA CYS A 230 -11.36 1.97 -7.62
C CYS A 230 -10.62 2.83 -6.59
N TYR A 231 -10.73 2.50 -5.30
CA TYR A 231 -10.07 3.24 -4.23
C TYR A 231 -8.55 3.12 -4.31
N ALA A 232 -8.04 1.92 -4.51
CA ALA A 232 -6.62 1.66 -4.63
C ALA A 232 -6.03 2.31 -5.90
N PHE A 233 -6.81 2.32 -6.99
CA PHE A 233 -6.48 3.03 -8.23
C PHE A 233 -6.24 4.52 -7.96
N VAL A 234 -7.22 5.21 -7.37
CA VAL A 234 -7.12 6.65 -7.06
C VAL A 234 -6.00 6.92 -6.06
N GLN A 235 -5.92 6.12 -4.99
CA GLN A 235 -4.90 6.26 -3.96
C GLN A 235 -3.48 6.22 -4.54
N LEU A 236 -3.21 5.23 -5.41
CA LEU A 236 -1.85 5.09 -5.93
C LEU A 236 -1.54 6.16 -6.97
N CYS A 237 -2.51 6.57 -7.81
CA CYS A 237 -2.33 7.69 -8.72
C CYS A 237 -2.02 8.99 -7.96
N LEU A 238 -2.71 9.26 -6.85
CA LEU A 238 -2.41 10.40 -5.99
C LEU A 238 -0.98 10.36 -5.48
N GLY A 239 -0.53 9.26 -4.90
CA GLY A 239 0.83 9.13 -4.39
C GLY A 239 1.90 9.23 -5.47
N SER A 240 1.60 8.73 -6.68
CA SER A 240 2.57 8.60 -7.76
C SER A 240 2.76 9.88 -8.58
N PHE A 241 1.69 10.63 -8.78
CA PHE A 241 1.70 11.75 -9.73
C PHE A 241 1.58 13.13 -9.09
N LEU A 242 1.26 13.22 -7.78
CA LEU A 242 1.10 14.50 -7.10
C LEU A 242 2.37 15.36 -7.18
N VAL A 243 3.53 14.78 -6.84
CA VAL A 243 4.81 15.51 -6.87
C VAL A 243 5.14 15.96 -8.28
N ILE A 244 4.93 15.10 -9.27
CA ILE A 244 5.21 15.39 -10.67
C ILE A 244 4.33 16.57 -11.15
N MET A 245 3.04 16.51 -10.88
CA MET A 245 2.08 17.57 -11.19
C MET A 245 2.48 18.90 -10.55
N LEU A 246 2.81 18.89 -9.27
CA LEU A 246 3.18 20.09 -8.54
C LEU A 246 4.48 20.73 -9.06
N VAL A 247 5.44 19.90 -9.51
CA VAL A 247 6.73 20.40 -10.05
C VAL A 247 6.59 20.84 -11.50
N GLU A 248 6.03 20.01 -12.36
CA GLU A 248 6.05 20.23 -13.80
C GLU A 248 4.94 21.18 -14.29
N GLU A 249 3.79 21.20 -13.62
CA GLU A 249 2.61 21.94 -14.09
C GLU A 249 2.29 23.15 -13.20
N ILE A 250 2.43 23.04 -11.88
CA ILE A 250 2.10 24.13 -10.96
C ILE A 250 3.33 24.99 -10.62
N GLY A 251 4.55 24.48 -10.83
CA GLY A 251 5.79 25.24 -10.67
C GLY A 251 6.37 25.22 -9.25
N TYR A 252 5.96 24.30 -8.39
CA TYR A 252 6.55 24.12 -7.07
C TYR A 252 7.98 23.56 -7.18
N THR A 253 8.83 23.91 -6.20
CA THR A 253 10.11 23.22 -6.07
C THR A 253 9.88 21.77 -5.66
N LEU A 254 10.82 20.87 -5.97
CA LEU A 254 10.74 19.46 -5.59
C LEU A 254 10.57 19.28 -4.08
N VAL A 255 11.25 20.13 -3.29
CA VAL A 255 11.14 20.11 -1.82
C VAL A 255 9.74 20.51 -1.35
N ALA A 256 9.18 21.59 -1.88
CA ALA A 256 7.84 22.06 -1.54
C ALA A 256 6.76 21.03 -1.95
N ALA A 257 6.88 20.43 -3.14
CA ALA A 257 6.01 19.35 -3.60
C ALA A 257 6.09 18.11 -2.69
N GLY A 258 7.29 17.76 -2.21
CA GLY A 258 7.50 16.69 -1.25
C GLY A 258 6.83 16.97 0.10
N VAL A 259 6.90 18.20 0.59
CA VAL A 259 6.19 18.62 1.82
C VAL A 259 4.67 18.47 1.65
N LEU A 260 4.12 18.90 0.51
CA LEU A 260 2.69 18.76 0.21
C LEU A 260 2.27 17.28 0.13
N LEU A 261 3.07 16.41 -0.48
CA LEU A 261 2.83 14.96 -0.45
C LEU A 261 2.88 14.42 0.98
N SER A 262 3.81 14.90 1.80
CA SER A 262 3.92 14.49 3.20
C SER A 262 2.69 14.87 4.01
N ILE A 263 2.16 16.07 3.81
CA ILE A 263 0.89 16.53 4.42
C ILE A 263 -0.25 15.60 3.99
N THR A 264 -0.32 15.27 2.70
CA THR A 264 -1.33 14.36 2.14
C THR A 264 -1.27 12.97 2.77
N GLN A 265 -0.08 12.40 2.88
CA GLN A 265 0.12 11.07 3.50
C GLN A 265 -0.13 11.11 5.01
N GLY A 266 0.32 12.16 5.69
CA GLY A 266 0.05 12.38 7.11
C GLY A 266 -1.45 12.47 7.41
N ALA A 267 -2.20 13.22 6.59
CA ALA A 267 -3.66 13.28 6.68
C ALA A 267 -4.30 11.90 6.50
N GLY A 268 -3.74 11.06 5.61
CA GLY A 268 -4.17 9.67 5.44
C GLY A 268 -3.92 8.81 6.67
N VAL A 269 -2.77 8.96 7.35
CA VAL A 269 -2.46 8.26 8.62
C VAL A 269 -3.45 8.64 9.70
N VAL A 270 -3.64 9.94 9.90
CA VAL A 270 -4.60 10.49 10.90
C VAL A 270 -6.02 10.03 10.55
N GLY A 271 -6.40 10.12 9.28
CA GLY A 271 -7.69 9.66 8.78
C GLY A 271 -7.95 8.19 9.12
N ARG A 272 -6.98 7.29 8.96
CA ARG A 272 -7.14 5.85 9.32
C ARG A 272 -7.59 5.67 10.77
N VAL A 273 -6.99 6.42 11.68
CA VAL A 273 -7.32 6.34 13.11
C VAL A 273 -8.70 6.93 13.38
N ILE A 274 -8.97 8.15 12.88
CA ILE A 274 -10.23 8.85 13.10
C ILE A 274 -11.40 8.07 12.49
N TRP A 275 -11.27 7.64 11.23
CA TRP A 275 -12.35 6.92 10.54
C TRP A 275 -12.58 5.54 11.13
N GLY A 276 -11.52 4.85 11.59
CA GLY A 276 -11.64 3.57 12.31
C GLY A 276 -12.42 3.74 13.61
N TRP A 277 -12.03 4.72 14.44
CA TRP A 277 -12.73 5.04 15.69
C TRP A 277 -14.18 5.43 15.45
N TYR A 278 -14.44 6.31 14.48
CA TYR A 278 -15.80 6.74 14.12
C TYR A 278 -16.66 5.56 13.68
N THR A 279 -16.10 4.68 12.85
CA THR A 279 -16.81 3.50 12.32
C THR A 279 -17.15 2.50 13.43
N ASP A 280 -16.23 2.27 14.36
CA ASP A 280 -16.48 1.37 15.50
C ASP A 280 -17.61 1.89 16.38
N ARG A 281 -17.68 3.22 16.59
CA ARG A 281 -18.72 3.85 17.39
C ARG A 281 -20.11 3.79 16.72
N HIS A 282 -20.18 3.99 15.40
CA HIS A 282 -21.45 4.08 14.67
C HIS A 282 -21.84 2.79 13.95
N ARG A 283 -20.98 1.78 13.93
CA ARG A 283 -21.18 0.46 13.28
C ARG A 283 -21.63 0.53 11.81
N ASP A 284 -21.25 1.60 11.10
CA ASP A 284 -21.59 1.85 9.68
C ASP A 284 -20.33 2.03 8.83
N GLY A 285 -19.57 0.94 8.65
CA GLY A 285 -18.34 0.96 7.85
C GLY A 285 -18.59 1.21 6.37
N VAL A 286 -19.62 0.61 5.79
CA VAL A 286 -19.97 0.85 4.37
C VAL A 286 -20.45 2.29 4.15
N GLY A 287 -21.24 2.85 5.08
CA GLY A 287 -21.63 4.27 5.01
C GLY A 287 -20.43 5.20 5.15
N MET A 288 -19.42 4.84 5.97
CA MET A 288 -18.19 5.63 6.06
C MET A 288 -17.37 5.56 4.78
N LEU A 289 -17.18 4.38 4.20
CA LEU A 289 -16.54 4.24 2.89
C LEU A 289 -17.25 5.07 1.81
N LEU A 290 -18.59 5.08 1.80
CA LEU A 290 -19.37 5.91 0.88
C LEU A 290 -19.04 7.41 1.05
N ARG A 291 -18.98 7.91 2.29
CA ARG A 291 -18.64 9.33 2.56
C ARG A 291 -17.23 9.66 2.07
N LEU A 292 -16.26 8.78 2.35
CA LEU A 292 -14.89 8.95 1.88
C LEU A 292 -14.81 8.96 0.35
N ASN A 293 -15.61 8.13 -0.32
CA ASN A 293 -15.66 8.10 -1.77
C ASN A 293 -16.21 9.41 -2.36
N ILE A 294 -17.27 9.98 -1.76
CA ILE A 294 -17.79 11.29 -2.18
C ILE A 294 -16.72 12.37 -2.04
N VAL A 295 -15.98 12.38 -0.93
CA VAL A 295 -14.87 13.32 -0.74
C VAL A 295 -13.79 13.11 -1.82
N MET A 296 -13.43 11.86 -2.16
CA MET A 296 -12.50 11.55 -3.25
C MET A 296 -12.98 12.11 -4.59
N ILE A 297 -14.26 11.94 -4.93
CA ILE A 297 -14.85 12.49 -6.16
C ILE A 297 -14.66 13.98 -6.22
N VAL A 298 -15.02 14.70 -5.13
CA VAL A 298 -14.88 16.16 -5.06
C VAL A 298 -13.42 16.58 -5.18
N CYS A 299 -12.49 15.88 -4.52
CA CYS A 299 -11.07 16.20 -4.59
C CYS A 299 -10.49 15.97 -5.99
N CYS A 300 -10.82 14.85 -6.65
CA CYS A 300 -10.39 14.59 -8.02
C CYS A 300 -10.91 15.65 -8.99
N ALA A 301 -12.19 16.02 -8.87
CA ALA A 301 -12.78 17.06 -9.70
C ALA A 301 -12.16 18.45 -9.43
N ALA A 302 -11.89 18.78 -8.16
CA ALA A 302 -11.28 20.05 -7.80
C ALA A 302 -9.86 20.22 -8.35
N ILE A 303 -9.05 19.14 -8.37
CA ILE A 303 -7.69 19.19 -8.95
C ILE A 303 -7.73 19.51 -10.44
N ALA A 304 -8.78 19.15 -11.18
CA ALA A 304 -8.92 19.50 -12.58
C ALA A 304 -8.93 21.03 -12.86
N PHE A 305 -9.28 21.81 -11.86
CA PHE A 305 -9.31 23.27 -11.91
C PHE A 305 -8.14 23.92 -11.18
N LEU A 306 -7.14 23.13 -10.75
CA LEU A 306 -5.97 23.64 -10.06
C LEU A 306 -5.11 24.46 -11.03
N THR A 307 -4.72 25.66 -10.61
CA THR A 307 -3.84 26.58 -11.35
C THR A 307 -2.75 27.10 -10.42
N PRO A 308 -1.63 27.62 -10.96
CA PRO A 308 -0.57 28.23 -10.14
C PRO A 308 -1.03 29.41 -9.27
N GLN A 309 -2.17 30.03 -9.59
CA GLN A 309 -2.73 31.17 -8.87
C GLN A 309 -3.55 30.76 -7.64
N TRP A 310 -3.77 29.47 -7.41
CA TRP A 310 -4.52 29.02 -6.23
C TRP A 310 -3.79 29.42 -4.94
N PRO A 311 -4.53 29.95 -3.94
CA PRO A 311 -3.92 30.24 -2.65
C PRO A 311 -3.44 28.97 -1.98
N SER A 312 -2.22 28.99 -1.43
CA SER A 312 -1.58 27.84 -0.83
C SER A 312 -2.41 27.13 0.24
N PHE A 313 -3.18 27.89 1.02
CA PHE A 313 -4.05 27.31 2.05
C PHE A 313 -5.20 26.46 1.45
N ALA A 314 -5.73 26.85 0.29
CA ALA A 314 -6.77 26.09 -0.39
C ALA A 314 -6.22 24.79 -0.96
N LEU A 315 -5.01 24.83 -1.55
CA LEU A 315 -4.32 23.63 -2.01
C LEU A 315 -4.03 22.68 -0.84
N VAL A 316 -3.46 23.18 0.26
CA VAL A 316 -3.19 22.38 1.47
C VAL A 316 -4.47 21.76 2.01
N GLY A 317 -5.55 22.52 2.12
CA GLY A 317 -6.86 22.02 2.56
C GLY A 317 -7.40 20.90 1.65
N LEU A 318 -7.32 21.09 0.34
CA LEU A 318 -7.70 20.09 -0.66
C LEU A 318 -6.87 18.80 -0.50
N LEU A 319 -5.55 18.92 -0.34
CA LEU A 319 -4.65 17.77 -0.20
C LEU A 319 -4.84 17.03 1.13
N ILE A 320 -5.17 17.73 2.23
CA ILE A 320 -5.56 17.11 3.50
C ILE A 320 -6.83 16.27 3.34
N LEU A 321 -7.88 16.84 2.72
CA LEU A 321 -9.13 16.12 2.48
C LEU A 321 -8.92 14.93 1.56
N PHE A 322 -8.13 15.10 0.50
CA PHE A 322 -7.82 14.03 -0.44
C PHE A 322 -7.01 12.92 0.22
N GLY A 323 -5.97 13.25 1.00
CA GLY A 323 -5.18 12.27 1.75
C GLY A 323 -6.02 11.52 2.78
N ALA A 324 -6.81 12.23 3.58
CA ALA A 324 -7.69 11.62 4.59
C ALA A 324 -8.73 10.66 3.98
N SER A 325 -9.23 10.94 2.78
CA SER A 325 -10.19 10.07 2.08
C SER A 325 -9.52 8.98 1.27
N ALA A 326 -8.59 9.30 0.37
CA ALA A 326 -8.00 8.35 -0.57
C ALA A 326 -6.96 7.41 0.09
N VAL A 327 -6.34 7.79 1.21
CA VAL A 327 -5.37 6.95 1.93
C VAL A 327 -5.98 6.33 3.19
N GLY A 328 -7.01 6.97 3.77
CA GLY A 328 -7.58 6.61 5.08
C GLY A 328 -8.50 5.38 5.11
N TRP A 329 -8.99 4.88 4.01
CA TRP A 329 -10.08 3.90 3.90
C TRP A 329 -9.72 2.43 4.24
N ASN A 330 -8.46 2.03 4.11
CA ASN A 330 -8.02 0.63 4.10
C ASN A 330 -8.43 -0.16 5.37
N GLY A 331 -8.35 0.47 6.57
CA GLY A 331 -8.68 -0.18 7.83
C GLY A 331 -10.17 -0.53 7.91
N ILE A 332 -11.03 0.40 7.52
CA ILE A 332 -12.49 0.19 7.49
C ILE A 332 -12.86 -0.93 6.53
N PHE A 333 -12.26 -0.93 5.35
CA PHE A 333 -12.48 -1.95 4.34
C PHE A 333 -12.15 -3.35 4.87
N LEU A 334 -10.97 -3.54 5.47
CA LEU A 334 -10.55 -4.83 6.02
C LEU A 334 -11.46 -5.30 7.15
N ALA A 335 -11.88 -4.39 8.04
CA ALA A 335 -12.83 -4.68 9.11
C ALA A 335 -14.19 -5.12 8.56
N GLU A 336 -14.67 -4.46 7.49
CA GLU A 336 -15.94 -4.79 6.86
C GLU A 336 -15.89 -6.13 6.10
N VAL A 337 -14.76 -6.45 5.47
CA VAL A 337 -14.53 -7.77 4.86
C VAL A 337 -14.54 -8.86 5.93
N ALA A 338 -13.80 -8.66 7.02
CA ALA A 338 -13.74 -9.64 8.10
C ALA A 338 -15.11 -9.88 8.74
N ARG A 339 -15.90 -8.80 8.97
CA ARG A 339 -17.25 -8.86 9.56
C ARG A 339 -18.24 -9.66 8.71
N ARG A 340 -18.09 -9.63 7.38
CA ARG A 340 -19.00 -10.30 6.42
C ARG A 340 -18.49 -11.65 5.95
N SER A 341 -17.31 -12.04 6.37
CA SER A 341 -16.73 -13.33 5.99
C SER A 341 -17.44 -14.47 6.70
N PRO A 342 -17.69 -15.59 6.02
CA PRO A 342 -18.20 -16.79 6.67
C PRO A 342 -17.26 -17.25 7.80
N PRO A 343 -17.80 -17.88 8.87
CA PRO A 343 -16.99 -18.41 9.96
C PRO A 343 -15.84 -19.28 9.44
N GLY A 344 -14.63 -19.04 9.96
CA GLY A 344 -13.42 -19.77 9.57
C GLY A 344 -12.84 -19.40 8.18
N LYS A 345 -13.47 -18.51 7.39
CA LYS A 345 -13.02 -18.14 6.02
C LYS A 345 -12.53 -16.71 5.90
N VAL A 346 -12.34 -15.97 7.00
CA VAL A 346 -11.90 -14.57 6.99
C VAL A 346 -10.59 -14.38 6.21
N SER A 347 -9.60 -15.25 6.41
CA SER A 347 -8.32 -15.18 5.71
C SER A 347 -8.47 -15.35 4.20
N VAL A 348 -9.31 -16.31 3.79
CA VAL A 348 -9.54 -16.61 2.36
C VAL A 348 -10.28 -15.45 1.67
N THR A 349 -11.34 -14.94 2.29
CA THR A 349 -12.11 -13.81 1.74
C THR A 349 -11.30 -12.53 1.69
N THR A 350 -10.49 -12.26 2.72
CA THR A 350 -9.56 -11.12 2.73
C THR A 350 -8.52 -11.26 1.62
N GLY A 351 -7.96 -12.45 1.41
CA GLY A 351 -7.04 -12.73 0.30
C GLY A 351 -7.67 -12.44 -1.06
N GLY A 352 -8.89 -12.94 -1.29
CA GLY A 352 -9.63 -12.67 -2.53
C GLY A 352 -9.93 -11.18 -2.74
N ALA A 353 -10.30 -10.45 -1.67
CA ALA A 353 -10.53 -9.02 -1.73
C ALA A 353 -9.26 -8.22 -2.05
N MET A 354 -8.09 -8.68 -1.53
CA MET A 354 -6.81 -8.05 -1.83
C MET A 354 -6.38 -8.19 -3.30
N VAL A 355 -6.84 -9.20 -4.03
CA VAL A 355 -6.58 -9.31 -5.48
C VAL A 355 -7.18 -8.10 -6.22
N TRP A 356 -8.39 -7.68 -5.87
CA TRP A 356 -9.01 -6.48 -6.43
C TRP A 356 -8.26 -5.21 -6.04
N ASN A 357 -7.78 -5.13 -4.81
CA ASN A 357 -6.95 -4.03 -4.36
C ASN A 357 -5.66 -3.92 -5.19
N PHE A 358 -4.92 -5.01 -5.31
CA PHE A 358 -3.70 -5.04 -6.13
C PHE A 358 -3.98 -4.81 -7.62
N GLY A 359 -5.15 -5.25 -8.11
CA GLY A 359 -5.59 -4.95 -9.47
C GLY A 359 -5.72 -3.44 -9.71
N GLY A 360 -6.32 -2.69 -8.78
CA GLY A 360 -6.41 -1.23 -8.84
C GLY A 360 -5.03 -0.56 -8.79
N ILE A 361 -4.15 -1.05 -7.92
CA ILE A 361 -2.76 -0.60 -7.80
C ILE A 361 -1.97 -0.86 -9.10
N LEU A 362 -2.16 -2.03 -9.71
CA LEU A 362 -1.49 -2.42 -10.96
C LEU A 362 -1.93 -1.57 -12.14
N VAL A 363 -3.25 -1.41 -12.30
CA VAL A 363 -3.84 -0.78 -13.48
C VAL A 363 -3.81 0.76 -13.38
N GLY A 364 -3.97 1.30 -12.15
CA GLY A 364 -4.14 2.73 -11.92
C GLY A 364 -3.04 3.60 -12.51
N PRO A 365 -1.78 3.45 -12.08
CA PRO A 365 -0.70 4.31 -12.54
C PRO A 365 -0.40 4.16 -14.03
N ALA A 366 -0.51 2.95 -14.61
CA ALA A 366 -0.33 2.74 -16.04
C ALA A 366 -1.43 3.41 -16.86
N THR A 367 -2.69 3.32 -16.41
CA THR A 367 -3.83 3.98 -17.04
C THR A 367 -3.68 5.50 -16.93
N PHE A 368 -3.29 6.02 -15.76
CA PHE A 368 -3.02 7.45 -15.58
C PHE A 368 -1.95 7.94 -16.56
N ALA A 369 -0.80 7.25 -16.64
CA ALA A 369 0.27 7.59 -17.56
C ALA A 369 -0.18 7.54 -19.04
N THR A 370 -1.06 6.61 -19.41
CA THR A 370 -1.62 6.52 -20.75
C THR A 370 -2.63 7.65 -21.01
N THR A 371 -3.51 7.95 -20.05
CA THR A 371 -4.48 9.05 -20.16
C THR A 371 -3.77 10.39 -20.26
N TYR A 372 -2.66 10.58 -19.54
CA TYR A 372 -1.83 11.80 -19.64
C TYR A 372 -1.35 12.05 -21.07
N LYS A 373 -1.04 11.01 -21.86
CA LYS A 373 -0.64 11.18 -23.27
C LYS A 373 -1.75 11.81 -24.15
N TRP A 374 -3.01 11.67 -23.74
CA TRP A 374 -4.16 12.22 -24.45
C TRP A 374 -4.58 13.58 -23.93
N THR A 375 -4.55 13.76 -22.59
CA THR A 375 -4.96 15.01 -21.94
C THR A 375 -3.88 16.09 -22.03
N GLY A 376 -2.61 15.71 -22.07
CA GLY A 376 -1.44 16.61 -22.10
C GLY A 376 -1.13 17.31 -20.79
N THR A 377 -1.99 17.19 -19.75
CA THR A 377 -1.82 17.83 -18.45
C THR A 377 -2.13 16.87 -17.30
N TYR A 378 -1.40 16.99 -16.17
CA TYR A 378 -1.65 16.19 -14.98
C TYR A 378 -2.96 16.56 -14.30
N THR A 379 -3.28 17.87 -14.23
CA THR A 379 -4.52 18.37 -13.64
C THR A 379 -5.74 17.79 -14.35
N ALA A 380 -5.81 17.79 -15.68
CA ALA A 380 -6.89 17.16 -16.44
C ALA A 380 -6.92 15.64 -16.23
N THR A 381 -5.75 15.01 -16.12
CA THR A 381 -5.66 13.55 -15.86
C THR A 381 -6.16 13.20 -14.45
N PHE A 382 -5.89 14.02 -13.44
CA PHE A 382 -6.50 13.89 -12.11
C PHE A 382 -8.01 14.09 -12.17
N GLY A 383 -8.49 15.04 -12.97
CA GLY A 383 -9.93 15.24 -13.25
C GLY A 383 -10.58 13.97 -13.82
N TRP A 384 -9.89 13.27 -14.73
CA TRP A 384 -10.37 11.99 -15.26
C TRP A 384 -10.52 10.91 -14.17
N LEU A 385 -9.70 10.93 -13.10
CA LEU A 385 -9.87 10.01 -11.96
C LEU A 385 -11.26 10.13 -11.29
N THR A 386 -11.96 11.24 -11.49
CA THR A 386 -13.35 11.40 -11.04
C THR A 386 -14.25 10.28 -11.58
N VAL A 387 -14.02 9.83 -12.84
CA VAL A 387 -14.77 8.72 -13.44
C VAL A 387 -14.55 7.43 -12.65
N ILE A 388 -13.30 7.14 -12.27
CA ILE A 388 -12.96 5.95 -11.48
C ILE A 388 -13.56 6.05 -10.07
N ALA A 389 -13.53 7.23 -9.46
CA ALA A 389 -14.14 7.45 -8.14
C ALA A 389 -15.68 7.32 -8.20
N VAL A 390 -16.33 7.77 -9.28
CA VAL A 390 -17.78 7.59 -9.51
C VAL A 390 -18.14 6.11 -9.72
N LEU A 391 -17.30 5.35 -10.43
CA LEU A 391 -17.46 3.89 -10.52
C LEU A 391 -17.33 3.24 -9.14
N GLY A 392 -16.41 3.70 -8.30
CA GLY A 392 -16.29 3.29 -6.90
C GLY A 392 -17.58 3.57 -6.10
N LEU A 393 -18.20 4.74 -6.30
CA LEU A 393 -19.48 5.12 -5.72
C LEU A 393 -20.61 4.15 -6.14
N PHE A 394 -20.66 3.82 -7.42
CA PHE A 394 -21.64 2.89 -7.94
C PHE A 394 -21.50 1.50 -7.28
N PHE A 395 -20.29 0.96 -7.20
CA PHE A 395 -20.05 -0.36 -6.61
C PHE A 395 -20.33 -0.39 -5.09
N ILE A 396 -20.01 0.67 -4.36
CA ILE A 396 -20.30 0.70 -2.93
C ILE A 396 -21.81 0.83 -2.65
N LEU A 397 -22.55 1.49 -3.52
CA LEU A 397 -24.02 1.51 -3.44
C LEU A 397 -24.62 0.14 -3.70
N LEU A 398 -24.08 -0.64 -4.65
CA LEU A 398 -24.45 -2.03 -4.88
C LEU A 398 -24.14 -2.90 -3.66
N ALA A 399 -22.96 -2.71 -3.02
CA ALA A 399 -22.60 -3.41 -1.79
C ALA A 399 -23.60 -3.11 -0.66
N ARG A 400 -23.99 -1.84 -0.51
CA ARG A 400 -24.98 -1.38 0.49
C ARG A 400 -26.37 -1.95 0.21
N HIS A 401 -26.80 -1.99 -1.05
CA HIS A 401 -28.07 -2.58 -1.45
C HIS A 401 -28.10 -4.09 -1.16
N ALA A 402 -27.08 -4.84 -1.57
CA ALA A 402 -26.96 -6.27 -1.30
C ALA A 402 -26.98 -6.60 0.21
N GLN A 403 -26.39 -5.73 1.04
CA GLN A 403 -26.43 -5.84 2.50
C GLN A 403 -27.86 -5.72 3.05
N ARG A 404 -28.64 -4.74 2.55
CA ARG A 404 -30.02 -4.52 3.00
C ARG A 404 -30.98 -5.63 2.55
N SER A 405 -30.74 -6.18 1.37
CA SER A 405 -31.56 -7.27 0.82
C SER A 405 -31.31 -8.58 1.58
N GLY A 406 -30.05 -8.89 1.94
CA GLY A 406 -29.72 -10.06 2.74
C GLY A 406 -30.21 -9.99 4.19
N ALA A 407 -30.35 -8.79 4.76
CA ALA A 407 -30.90 -8.60 6.12
C ALA A 407 -32.45 -8.76 6.18
N LYS A 408 -33.15 -8.77 5.04
CA LYS A 408 -34.60 -8.98 4.96
C LYS A 408 -35.00 -10.44 4.79
N THR A 409 -34.03 -11.31 4.51
CA THR A 409 -34.24 -12.76 4.27
C THR A 409 -33.83 -13.63 5.46
N VAL A 410 -33.41 -13.05 6.57
CA VAL A 410 -33.17 -13.70 7.87
C VAL A 410 -34.11 -13.09 8.91
#